data_4a67d45c3d9a1e9c14f8c6ec2d4e6b70
#
_entry.id   4a67d45c3d9a1e9c14f8c6ec2d4e6b70
#
_cell.length_a   1.000
_cell.length_b   1.000
_cell.length_c   1.000
_cell.angle_alpha   90.00
_cell.angle_beta   90.00
_cell.angle_gamma   90.00
#
_symmetry.space_group_name_H-M   'P 1'
#
loop_
_entity.id
_entity.type
_entity.pdbx_description
1 polymer ?
#
loop_
_entity_poly.entity_id
_entity_poly.type
_entity_poly.pdbx_seq_one_letter_code
_entity_poly.pdbx_strand_id
1 'polypeptide(L)'
;MEYVFDTSTVIHLLRGTKSVEMKVEKTKSNKARFIIPPYVDYEVKRGLFIKSIPKHEKAHAIICDNCSLEPMTDEVWQCAAQVYAELYKKHFTVKDSDIIIAAFCLVNGYTLITSNTKDFENIDGLQMVDWAT
;
A
#
# COMPACT_ATOMS: atom_id res chain seq x y z
N MET A 1 7.52 13.23 -5.57
CA MET A 1 6.29 12.45 -5.71
C MET A 1 6.19 11.42 -4.59
N GLU A 2 5.00 11.17 -4.11
CA GLU A 2 4.80 10.27 -2.97
C GLU A 2 4.07 9.01 -3.40
N TYR A 3 4.60 7.88 -3.00
CA TYR A 3 4.05 6.56 -3.31
C TYR A 3 3.74 5.79 -2.04
N VAL A 4 2.61 5.09 -2.05
CA VAL A 4 2.21 4.22 -0.94
C VAL A 4 2.38 2.78 -1.40
N PHE A 5 3.06 1.97 -0.58
CA PHE A 5 3.12 0.53 -0.79
C PHE A 5 1.87 -0.11 -0.19
N ASP A 6 1.13 -0.87 -0.99
CA ASP A 6 0.12 -1.76 -0.43
C ASP A 6 0.80 -3.06 0.05
N THR A 7 0.03 -3.93 0.66
CA THR A 7 0.54 -5.19 1.20
C THR A 7 1.18 -6.05 0.12
N SER A 8 0.58 -6.13 -1.07
CA SER A 8 1.12 -6.95 -2.17
C SER A 8 2.50 -6.46 -2.61
N THR A 9 2.70 -5.15 -2.66
CA THR A 9 3.97 -4.56 -3.06
C THR A 9 5.07 -4.86 -2.03
N VAL A 10 4.75 -4.73 -0.74
CA VAL A 10 5.71 -5.08 0.32
C VAL A 10 6.09 -6.55 0.21
N ILE A 11 5.12 -7.44 -0.02
CA ILE A 11 5.38 -8.88 -0.18
C ILE A 11 6.30 -9.14 -1.38
N HIS A 12 6.09 -8.45 -2.49
CA HIS A 12 7.00 -8.54 -3.65
C HIS A 12 8.43 -8.15 -3.27
N LEU A 13 8.58 -7.08 -2.49
CA LEU A 13 9.90 -6.65 -2.02
C LEU A 13 10.54 -7.66 -1.07
N LEU A 14 9.73 -8.26 -0.18
CA LEU A 14 10.22 -9.32 0.71
C LEU A 14 10.73 -10.53 -0.06
N ARG A 15 10.08 -10.86 -1.17
CA ARG A 15 10.44 -11.99 -2.04
C ARG A 15 11.56 -11.67 -3.01
N GLY A 16 11.95 -10.40 -3.13
CA GLY A 16 12.99 -9.98 -4.06
C GLY A 16 12.54 -9.93 -5.52
N THR A 17 11.30 -9.55 -5.79
CA THR A 17 10.77 -9.39 -7.14
C THR A 17 11.51 -8.27 -7.87
N LYS A 18 12.28 -8.63 -8.90
CA LYS A 18 13.20 -7.71 -9.59
C LYS A 18 12.51 -6.48 -10.20
N SER A 19 11.36 -6.68 -10.85
CA SER A 19 10.63 -5.56 -11.48
C SER A 19 10.26 -4.48 -10.48
N VAL A 20 9.82 -4.89 -9.28
CA VAL A 20 9.46 -3.95 -8.21
C VAL A 20 10.70 -3.27 -7.64
N GLU A 21 11.75 -4.04 -7.34
CA GLU A 21 13.01 -3.49 -6.82
C GLU A 21 13.60 -2.45 -7.74
N MET A 22 13.64 -2.73 -9.04
CA MET A 22 14.19 -1.81 -10.04
C MET A 22 13.39 -0.51 -10.11
N LYS A 23 12.07 -0.58 -10.07
CA LYS A 23 11.21 0.60 -10.09
C LYS A 23 11.38 1.44 -8.84
N VAL A 24 11.48 0.80 -7.67
CA VAL A 24 11.72 1.49 -6.41
C VAL A 24 13.05 2.25 -6.46
N GLU A 25 14.13 1.58 -6.87
CA GLU A 25 15.45 2.21 -6.96
C GLU A 25 15.48 3.38 -7.93
N LYS A 26 14.90 3.19 -9.11
CA LYS A 26 14.83 4.24 -10.14
C LYS A 26 14.04 5.46 -9.63
N THR A 27 12.91 5.22 -8.99
CA THR A 27 12.03 6.28 -8.50
C THR A 27 12.65 7.00 -7.31
N LYS A 28 13.34 6.25 -6.44
CA LYS A 28 14.07 6.80 -5.30
C LYS A 28 15.17 7.77 -5.75
N SER A 29 15.89 7.46 -6.82
CA SER A 29 16.92 8.33 -7.36
C SER A 29 16.33 9.65 -7.89
N ASN A 30 15.04 9.70 -8.20
CA ASN A 30 14.31 10.88 -8.61
C ASN A 30 13.62 11.59 -7.44
N LYS A 31 14.11 11.36 -6.23
CA LYS A 31 13.63 12.00 -4.98
C LYS A 31 12.19 11.65 -4.61
N ALA A 32 11.71 10.50 -5.03
CA ALA A 32 10.41 10.01 -4.61
C ALA A 32 10.44 9.63 -3.13
N ARG A 33 9.30 9.81 -2.47
CA ARG A 33 9.11 9.43 -1.07
C ARG A 33 8.16 8.25 -1.02
N PHE A 34 8.49 7.27 -0.18
CA PHE A 34 7.67 6.06 -0.03
C PHE A 34 7.06 6.03 1.37
N ILE A 35 5.80 5.64 1.43
CA ILE A 35 5.02 5.61 2.67
C ILE A 35 4.41 4.22 2.84
N ILE A 36 4.49 3.68 4.05
CA ILE A 36 3.78 2.46 4.43
C ILE A 36 2.69 2.87 5.42
N PRO A 37 1.40 2.72 5.05
CA PRO A 37 0.32 2.99 6.01
C PRO A 37 0.40 2.01 7.18
N PRO A 38 0.04 2.44 8.39
CA PRO A 38 0.05 1.55 9.55
C PRO A 38 -0.75 0.25 9.33
N TYR A 39 -1.84 0.31 8.60
CA TYR A 39 -2.62 -0.88 8.31
C TYR A 39 -1.85 -1.89 7.45
N VAL A 40 -1.10 -1.42 6.45
CA VAL A 40 -0.25 -2.28 5.62
C VAL A 40 0.84 -2.93 6.46
N ASP A 41 1.50 -2.14 7.30
CA ASP A 41 2.54 -2.65 8.18
C ASP A 41 1.99 -3.72 9.13
N TYR A 42 0.78 -3.53 9.66
CA TYR A 42 0.10 -4.52 10.46
C TYR A 42 -0.11 -5.83 9.67
N GLU A 43 -0.60 -5.77 8.46
CA GLU A 43 -0.84 -6.97 7.64
C GLU A 43 0.46 -7.73 7.35
N VAL A 44 1.52 -7.01 7.06
CA VAL A 44 2.85 -7.63 6.81
C VAL A 44 3.39 -8.25 8.09
N LYS A 45 3.36 -7.51 9.19
CA LYS A 45 3.89 -7.98 10.49
C LYS A 45 3.19 -9.24 10.98
N ARG A 46 1.86 -9.30 10.86
CA ARG A 46 1.14 -10.51 11.30
C ARG A 46 1.59 -11.74 10.53
N GLY A 47 1.89 -11.60 9.24
CA GLY A 47 2.45 -12.69 8.45
C GLY A 47 3.85 -13.10 8.90
N LEU A 48 4.69 -12.12 9.23
CA LEU A 48 6.04 -12.37 9.73
C LEU A 48 6.01 -13.08 11.09
N PHE A 49 5.04 -12.75 11.95
CA PHE A 49 4.89 -13.41 13.24
C PHE A 49 4.35 -14.84 13.11
N ILE A 50 3.49 -15.09 12.12
CA ILE A 50 2.96 -16.45 11.89
C ILE A 50 4.08 -17.37 11.42
N LYS A 51 4.91 -16.89 10.48
CA LYS A 51 6.01 -17.70 9.94
C LYS A 51 7.28 -16.86 9.90
N SER A 52 8.18 -17.15 10.83
CA SER A 52 9.46 -16.44 10.92
C SER A 52 10.41 -16.93 9.83
N ILE A 53 10.73 -16.04 8.88
CA ILE A 53 11.71 -16.28 7.82
C ILE A 53 12.76 -15.18 7.94
N PRO A 54 14.00 -15.50 8.40
CA PRO A 54 15.01 -14.46 8.64
C PRO A 54 15.28 -13.54 7.48
N LYS A 55 15.28 -14.07 6.26
CA LYS A 55 15.45 -13.28 5.03
C LYS A 55 14.35 -12.22 4.90
N HIS A 56 13.11 -12.60 5.16
CA HIS A 56 11.98 -11.68 5.07
C HIS A 56 11.99 -10.64 6.19
N GLU A 57 12.38 -11.04 7.39
CA GLU A 57 12.49 -10.12 8.52
C GLU A 57 13.53 -9.04 8.26
N LYS A 58 14.70 -9.42 7.70
CA LYS A 58 15.74 -8.47 7.32
C LYS A 58 15.27 -7.52 6.22
N ALA A 59 14.61 -8.04 5.19
CA ALA A 59 14.08 -7.23 4.10
C ALA A 59 13.04 -6.24 4.61
N HIS A 60 12.16 -6.67 5.50
CA HIS A 60 11.16 -5.80 6.11
C HIS A 60 11.80 -4.65 6.88
N ALA A 61 12.83 -4.92 7.67
CA ALA A 61 13.55 -3.88 8.41
C ALA A 61 14.16 -2.84 7.47
N ILE A 62 14.75 -3.28 6.36
CA ILE A 62 15.33 -2.38 5.36
C ILE A 62 14.24 -1.52 4.71
N ILE A 63 13.12 -2.12 4.35
CA ILE A 63 11.99 -1.41 3.75
C ILE A 63 11.49 -0.33 4.70
N CYS A 64 11.26 -0.67 5.96
CA CYS A 64 10.78 0.28 6.97
C CYS A 64 11.74 1.44 7.18
N ASP A 65 13.05 1.17 7.15
CA ASP A 65 14.07 2.21 7.30
C ASP A 65 14.08 3.21 6.14
N ASN A 66 13.56 2.81 4.99
CA ASN A 66 13.53 3.64 3.78
C ASN A 66 12.15 4.24 3.49
N CYS A 67 11.19 4.05 4.38
CA CYS A 67 9.83 4.54 4.21
C CYS A 67 9.43 5.44 5.37
N SER A 68 8.50 6.35 5.10
CA SER A 68 7.89 7.16 6.15
C SER A 68 6.71 6.42 6.74
N LEU A 69 6.54 6.53 8.06
CA LEU A 69 5.37 6.04 8.77
C LEU A 69 4.49 7.25 9.06
N GLU A 70 3.30 7.28 8.49
CA GLU A 70 2.34 8.37 8.67
C GLU A 70 1.05 7.83 9.30
N PRO A 71 0.41 8.59 10.19
CA PRO A 71 -0.69 8.06 10.97
C PRO A 71 -1.99 7.90 10.16
N MET A 72 -2.85 7.00 10.65
CA MET A 72 -4.22 6.87 10.20
C MET A 72 -5.05 7.92 10.95
N THR A 73 -5.29 9.06 10.32
CA THR A 73 -6.02 10.17 10.94
C THR A 73 -7.54 9.91 10.93
N ASP A 74 -8.28 10.69 11.72
CA ASP A 74 -9.76 10.65 11.70
C ASP A 74 -10.29 10.91 10.29
N GLU A 75 -9.63 11.79 9.54
CA GLU A 75 -9.99 12.11 8.17
C GLU A 75 -9.89 10.89 7.24
N VAL A 76 -8.87 10.07 7.43
CA VAL A 76 -8.71 8.82 6.67
C VAL A 76 -9.85 7.86 6.99
N TRP A 77 -10.19 7.68 8.26
CA TRP A 77 -11.28 6.81 8.67
C TRP A 77 -12.62 7.29 8.13
N GLN A 78 -12.88 8.59 8.17
CA GLN A 78 -14.09 9.16 7.59
C GLN A 78 -14.15 8.92 6.08
N CYS A 79 -13.04 9.13 5.37
CA CYS A 79 -12.95 8.87 3.93
C CYS A 79 -13.24 7.40 3.63
N ALA A 80 -12.67 6.48 4.43
CA ALA A 80 -12.91 5.04 4.26
C ALA A 80 -14.42 4.72 4.37
N ALA A 81 -15.10 5.29 5.36
CA ALA A 81 -16.53 5.09 5.54
C ALA A 81 -17.33 5.63 4.34
N GLN A 82 -16.95 6.78 3.81
CA GLN A 82 -17.60 7.38 2.63
C GLN A 82 -17.38 6.53 1.38
N VAL A 83 -16.16 6.03 1.17
CA VAL A 83 -15.84 5.15 0.05
C VAL A 83 -16.66 3.86 0.13
N TYR A 84 -16.73 3.26 1.32
CA TYR A 84 -17.57 2.08 1.53
C TYR A 84 -19.02 2.34 1.13
N ALA A 85 -19.59 3.47 1.60
CA ALA A 85 -20.98 3.82 1.31
C ALA A 85 -21.23 4.00 -0.17
N GLU A 86 -20.31 4.64 -0.89
CA GLU A 86 -20.42 4.82 -2.34
C GLU A 86 -20.39 3.49 -3.09
N LEU A 87 -19.46 2.61 -2.71
CA LEU A 87 -19.36 1.27 -3.31
C LEU A 87 -20.60 0.44 -3.03
N TYR A 88 -21.11 0.50 -1.80
CA TYR A 88 -22.34 -0.20 -1.42
C TYR A 88 -23.53 0.23 -2.28
N LYS A 89 -23.69 1.53 -2.48
CA LYS A 89 -24.81 2.08 -3.28
C LYS A 89 -24.70 1.68 -4.75
N LYS A 90 -23.48 1.47 -5.25
CA LYS A 90 -23.24 1.04 -6.63
C LYS A 90 -23.20 -0.49 -6.78
N HIS A 91 -23.42 -1.22 -5.69
CA HIS A 91 -23.40 -2.69 -5.64
C HIS A 91 -22.02 -3.30 -5.94
N PHE A 92 -20.95 -2.61 -5.60
CA PHE A 92 -19.61 -3.16 -5.66
C PHE A 92 -19.19 -3.69 -4.29
N THR A 93 -18.55 -4.87 -4.29
CA THR A 93 -17.99 -5.46 -3.09
C THR A 93 -16.46 -5.30 -3.10
N VAL A 94 -15.93 -4.56 -2.15
CA VAL A 94 -14.48 -4.36 -1.99
C VAL A 94 -14.12 -4.65 -0.54
N LYS A 95 -12.98 -5.30 -0.32
CA LYS A 95 -12.53 -5.64 1.03
C LYS A 95 -12.25 -4.39 1.85
N ASP A 96 -12.53 -4.46 3.15
CA ASP A 96 -12.25 -3.35 4.06
C ASP A 96 -10.78 -2.93 4.03
N SER A 97 -9.85 -3.89 3.97
CA SER A 97 -8.43 -3.60 3.89
C SER A 97 -8.09 -2.71 2.69
N ASP A 98 -8.66 -3.01 1.54
CA ASP A 98 -8.42 -2.23 0.31
C ASP A 98 -9.05 -0.84 0.40
N ILE A 99 -10.25 -0.74 0.99
CA ILE A 99 -10.91 0.54 1.20
C ILE A 99 -10.09 1.44 2.13
N ILE A 100 -9.57 0.89 3.21
CA ILE A 100 -8.75 1.63 4.19
C ILE A 100 -7.46 2.14 3.55
N ILE A 101 -6.78 1.30 2.79
CA ILE A 101 -5.54 1.68 2.09
C ILE A 101 -5.83 2.76 1.05
N ALA A 102 -6.91 2.59 0.27
CA ALA A 102 -7.31 3.57 -0.74
C ALA A 102 -7.64 4.92 -0.10
N ALA A 103 -8.38 4.92 1.01
CA ALA A 103 -8.74 6.15 1.73
C ALA A 103 -7.49 6.90 2.21
N PHE A 104 -6.49 6.17 2.70
CA PHE A 104 -5.22 6.77 3.09
C PHE A 104 -4.57 7.52 1.92
N CYS A 105 -4.56 6.90 0.74
CA CYS A 105 -4.01 7.52 -0.46
C CYS A 105 -4.83 8.73 -0.92
N LEU A 106 -6.16 8.62 -0.90
CA LEU A 106 -7.05 9.69 -1.34
C LEU A 106 -6.92 10.94 -0.48
N VAL A 107 -6.89 10.78 0.84
CA VAL A 107 -6.79 11.90 1.77
C VAL A 107 -5.47 12.64 1.62
N ASN A 108 -4.39 11.92 1.40
CA ASN A 108 -3.04 12.49 1.34
C ASN A 108 -2.58 12.84 -0.08
N GLY A 109 -3.34 12.49 -1.10
CA GLY A 109 -2.95 12.75 -2.49
C GLY A 109 -1.80 11.88 -2.98
N TYR A 110 -1.65 10.67 -2.45
CA TYR A 110 -0.56 9.75 -2.79
C TYR A 110 -0.96 8.75 -3.87
N THR A 111 0.02 8.26 -4.61
CA THR A 111 -0.16 7.22 -5.61
C THR A 111 0.06 5.85 -4.98
N LEU A 112 -0.88 4.94 -5.17
CA LEU A 112 -0.80 3.57 -4.65
C LEU A 112 -0.01 2.69 -5.61
N ILE A 113 0.95 1.94 -5.09
CA ILE A 113 1.65 0.90 -5.84
C ILE A 113 1.04 -0.44 -5.44
N THR A 114 0.40 -1.10 -6.37
CA THR A 114 -0.26 -2.38 -6.13
C THR A 114 -0.18 -3.28 -7.36
N SER A 115 -0.03 -4.59 -7.14
CA SER A 115 -0.16 -5.58 -8.21
C SER A 115 -1.62 -6.02 -8.43
N ASN A 116 -2.53 -5.58 -7.55
CA ASN A 116 -3.93 -5.96 -7.56
C ASN A 116 -4.82 -4.78 -7.99
N THR A 117 -4.51 -4.15 -9.11
CA THR A 117 -5.21 -2.94 -9.57
C THR A 117 -6.72 -3.17 -9.73
N LYS A 118 -7.14 -4.38 -10.08
CA LYS A 118 -8.56 -4.71 -10.21
C LYS A 118 -9.34 -4.55 -8.91
N ASP A 119 -8.68 -4.81 -7.77
CA ASP A 119 -9.33 -4.70 -6.47
C ASP A 119 -9.68 -3.26 -6.11
N PHE A 120 -9.03 -2.29 -6.76
CA PHE A 120 -9.18 -0.86 -6.50
C PHE A 120 -9.86 -0.10 -7.63
N GLU A 121 -10.18 -0.75 -8.76
CA GLU A 121 -10.62 -0.05 -9.97
C GLU A 121 -11.94 0.70 -9.83
N ASN A 122 -12.78 0.29 -8.89
CA ASN A 122 -14.09 0.92 -8.67
C ASN A 122 -14.04 2.05 -7.63
N ILE A 123 -12.87 2.41 -7.15
CA ILE A 123 -12.68 3.50 -6.19
C ILE A 123 -12.31 4.75 -6.97
N ASP A 124 -13.22 5.73 -6.98
CA ASP A 124 -13.06 6.95 -7.76
C ASP A 124 -11.91 7.81 -7.22
N GLY A 125 -11.13 8.37 -8.14
CA GLY A 125 -10.08 9.33 -7.82
C GLY A 125 -8.76 8.73 -7.34
N LEU A 126 -8.68 7.42 -7.18
CA LEU A 126 -7.45 6.76 -6.73
C LEU A 126 -6.46 6.64 -7.87
N GLN A 127 -5.26 7.18 -7.67
CA GLN A 127 -4.16 6.99 -8.60
C GLN A 127 -3.36 5.77 -8.20
N MET A 128 -3.09 4.88 -9.14
CA MET A 128 -2.35 3.65 -8.84
C MET A 128 -1.45 3.24 -10.00
N VAL A 129 -0.38 2.51 -9.67
CA VAL A 129 0.56 1.95 -10.63
C VAL A 129 0.88 0.51 -10.23
N ASP A 130 1.14 -0.32 -11.24
CA ASP A 130 1.57 -1.70 -11.04
C ASP A 130 3.03 -1.83 -11.48
N TRP A 131 3.91 -2.10 -10.51
CA TRP A 131 5.33 -2.26 -10.76
C TRP A 131 5.78 -3.73 -10.84
N ALA A 132 4.86 -4.66 -10.63
CA ALA A 132 5.15 -6.09 -10.65
C ALA A 132 5.17 -6.67 -12.08
N THR A 133 4.61 -5.96 -13.03
CA THR A 133 4.54 -6.42 -14.44
C THR A 133 5.48 -5.66 -15.35
#